data_587870dc38aca458a0e55cc90b3e71ee
#
_entry.id   587870dc38aca458a0e55cc90b3e71ee
#
_cell.length_a   1.000
_cell.length_b   1.000
_cell.length_c   1.000
_cell.angle_alpha   90.00
_cell.angle_beta   90.00
_cell.angle_gamma   90.00
#
_symmetry.space_group_name_H-M   'P 1'
#
loop_
_entity.id
_entity.type
_entity.pdbx_description
1 polymer ?
#
loop_
_entity_poly.entity_id
_entity_poly.type
_entity_poly.pdbx_seq_one_letter_code
_entity_poly.pdbx_strand_id
1 'polypeptide(L)'
;RVTRVDGLFSEVSLKYRWVNQNPFGSIFWAVQGMAAELSTAVFLMFNIRKSKQAVSMLVLNNQAVFKKKAKGLVKFHCTQGAEAADAVNNAIVTGQAVTLKLKSVGTDASGDIVSEFEFEWSLKKKSS
;
A
#
# COMPACT_ATOMS: atom_id res chain seq x y z
N ARG A 1 -6.70 -1.98 9.08
CA ARG A 1 -5.82 -1.88 10.25
C ARG A 1 -4.42 -2.40 9.90
N VAL A 2 -3.42 -1.61 10.19
CA VAL A 2 -2.03 -2.04 10.04
C VAL A 2 -1.73 -3.07 11.12
N THR A 3 -1.36 -4.29 10.72
CA THR A 3 -1.07 -5.39 11.64
C THR A 3 0.41 -5.70 11.74
N ARG A 4 1.20 -5.27 10.76
CA ARG A 4 2.65 -5.48 10.80
C ARG A 4 3.35 -4.49 9.88
N VAL A 5 4.40 -3.86 10.37
CA VAL A 5 5.33 -3.04 9.57
C VAL A 5 6.73 -3.27 10.10
N ASP A 6 7.64 -3.65 9.22
CA ASP A 6 9.07 -3.62 9.50
C ASP A 6 9.79 -3.02 8.29
N GLY A 7 11.11 -3.07 8.22
CA GLY A 7 11.86 -2.45 7.13
C GLY A 7 11.60 -3.04 5.75
N LEU A 8 11.09 -4.27 5.67
CA LEU A 8 10.95 -5.01 4.41
C LEU A 8 9.52 -5.48 4.12
N PHE A 9 8.69 -5.60 5.15
CA PHE A 9 7.35 -6.21 5.03
C PHE A 9 6.32 -5.34 5.73
N SER A 10 5.18 -5.14 5.07
CA SER A 10 4.03 -4.50 5.68
C SER A 10 2.79 -5.35 5.49
N GLU A 11 1.89 -5.28 6.45
CA GLU A 11 0.62 -6.00 6.41
C GLU A 11 -0.49 -5.10 6.92
N VAL A 12 -1.57 -5.05 6.17
CA VAL A 12 -2.79 -4.36 6.56
C VAL A 12 -3.93 -5.36 6.51
N SER A 13 -4.63 -5.53 7.62
CA SER A 13 -5.78 -6.44 7.71
C SER A 13 -7.08 -5.70 7.45
N LEU A 14 -7.95 -6.34 6.69
CA LEU A 14 -9.28 -5.87 6.38
C LEU A 14 -10.26 -6.99 6.70
N LYS A 15 -11.17 -6.74 7.62
CA LYS A 15 -12.16 -7.73 8.02
C LYS A 15 -13.46 -7.52 7.27
N TYR A 16 -13.99 -8.61 6.69
CA TYR A 16 -15.31 -8.61 6.08
C TYR A 16 -16.36 -8.25 7.12
N ARG A 17 -17.13 -7.21 6.84
CA ARG A 17 -18.21 -6.76 7.70
C ARG A 17 -19.41 -6.41 6.83
N TRP A 18 -20.60 -6.45 7.43
CA TRP A 18 -21.82 -6.06 6.76
C TRP A 18 -21.70 -4.68 6.09
N VAL A 19 -21.07 -3.71 6.76
CA VAL A 19 -20.96 -2.33 6.26
C VAL A 19 -19.99 -2.17 5.08
N ASN A 20 -19.08 -3.13 4.87
CA ASN A 20 -18.10 -3.03 3.78
C ASN A 20 -18.29 -4.09 2.70
N GLN A 21 -19.41 -4.82 2.72
CA GLN A 21 -19.73 -5.77 1.66
C GLN A 21 -20.57 -5.10 0.57
N ASN A 22 -20.39 -5.58 -0.66
CA ASN A 22 -21.22 -5.14 -1.78
C ASN A 22 -22.44 -6.06 -1.92
N PRO A 23 -23.41 -5.74 -2.83
CA PRO A 23 -24.59 -6.56 -3.03
C PRO A 23 -24.32 -8.02 -3.42
N PHE A 24 -23.12 -8.33 -3.87
CA PHE A 24 -22.71 -9.67 -4.29
C PHE A 24 -22.09 -10.47 -3.15
N GLY A 25 -22.11 -9.92 -1.92
CA GLY A 25 -21.62 -10.62 -0.73
C GLY A 25 -20.10 -10.65 -0.61
N SER A 26 -19.40 -9.68 -1.17
CA SER A 26 -17.95 -9.55 -0.99
C SER A 26 -17.60 -8.13 -0.56
N ILE A 27 -16.35 -7.91 -0.17
CA ILE A 27 -15.86 -6.58 0.24
C ILE A 27 -15.76 -5.68 -0.99
N PHE A 28 -16.26 -4.44 -0.89
CA PHE A 28 -16.16 -3.45 -1.96
C PHE A 28 -14.69 -3.29 -2.41
N TRP A 29 -14.49 -3.13 -3.73
CA TRP A 29 -13.15 -2.92 -4.28
C TRP A 29 -12.49 -1.66 -3.71
N ALA A 30 -13.26 -0.60 -3.46
CA ALA A 30 -12.72 0.65 -2.91
C ALA A 30 -12.15 0.45 -1.51
N VAL A 31 -12.81 -0.37 -0.69
CA VAL A 31 -12.35 -0.70 0.66
C VAL A 31 -11.08 -1.55 0.58
N GLN A 32 -11.04 -2.51 -0.35
CA GLN A 32 -9.82 -3.29 -0.60
C GLN A 32 -8.69 -2.36 -1.07
N GLY A 33 -8.99 -1.42 -1.97
CA GLY A 33 -8.03 -0.46 -2.47
C GLY A 33 -7.42 0.41 -1.38
N MET A 34 -8.23 0.84 -0.41
CA MET A 34 -7.74 1.62 0.73
C MET A 34 -6.75 0.82 1.57
N ALA A 35 -7.06 -0.45 1.86
CA ALA A 35 -6.18 -1.31 2.62
C ALA A 35 -4.88 -1.61 1.86
N ALA A 36 -4.98 -1.87 0.56
CA ALA A 36 -3.83 -2.13 -0.30
C ALA A 36 -2.92 -0.89 -0.40
N GLU A 37 -3.51 0.29 -0.61
CA GLU A 37 -2.77 1.54 -0.66
C GLU A 37 -2.01 1.77 0.65
N LEU A 38 -2.68 1.58 1.78
CA LEU A 38 -2.05 1.76 3.09
C LEU A 38 -0.85 0.83 3.26
N SER A 39 -0.93 -0.41 2.80
CA SER A 39 0.18 -1.36 2.92
C SER A 39 1.44 -0.89 2.17
N THR A 40 1.28 -0.11 1.10
CA THR A 40 2.41 0.49 0.38
C THR A 40 2.82 1.82 1.00
N ALA A 41 1.84 2.64 1.40
CA ALA A 41 2.09 3.98 1.95
C ALA A 41 2.88 3.94 3.25
N VAL A 42 2.68 2.93 4.11
CA VAL A 42 3.36 2.87 5.41
C VAL A 42 4.87 2.78 5.27
N PHE A 43 5.39 2.12 4.24
CA PHE A 43 6.83 2.10 3.97
C PHE A 43 7.37 3.48 3.66
N LEU A 44 6.66 4.21 2.81
CA LEU A 44 7.06 5.56 2.41
C LEU A 44 6.98 6.50 3.60
N MET A 45 5.87 6.45 4.33
CA MET A 45 5.68 7.29 5.52
C MET A 45 6.73 7.01 6.59
N PHE A 46 7.04 5.74 6.83
CA PHE A 46 8.07 5.33 7.78
C PHE A 46 9.44 5.93 7.42
N ASN A 47 9.84 5.79 6.16
CA ASN A 47 11.14 6.28 5.69
C ASN A 47 11.21 7.81 5.67
N ILE A 48 10.10 8.47 5.31
CA ILE A 48 10.02 9.94 5.34
C ILE A 48 10.17 10.43 6.77
N ARG A 49 9.44 9.84 7.71
CA ARG A 49 9.52 10.22 9.13
C ARG A 49 10.92 9.99 9.68
N LYS A 50 11.53 8.86 9.35
CA LYS A 50 12.89 8.52 9.79
C LYS A 50 13.92 9.52 9.26
N SER A 51 13.72 10.05 8.07
CA SER A 51 14.64 11.02 7.45
C SER A 51 14.57 12.40 8.11
N LYS A 52 13.48 12.70 8.80
CA LYS A 52 13.19 14.01 9.39
C LYS A 52 13.09 15.14 8.35
N GLN A 53 12.88 14.78 7.08
CA GLN A 53 12.69 15.71 5.98
C GLN A 53 11.21 15.74 5.57
N ALA A 54 10.77 16.85 5.02
CA ALA A 54 9.41 16.97 4.50
C ALA A 54 9.41 16.50 3.05
N VAL A 55 8.69 15.39 2.78
CA VAL A 55 8.55 14.80 1.47
C VAL A 55 7.07 14.64 1.17
N SER A 56 6.62 15.13 0.01
CA SER A 56 5.25 14.94 -0.42
C SER A 56 5.10 13.62 -1.14
N MET A 57 3.93 12.99 -0.96
CA MET A 57 3.57 11.71 -1.57
C MET A 57 2.30 11.90 -2.38
N LEU A 58 2.27 11.34 -3.58
CA LEU A 58 1.08 11.37 -4.44
C LEU A 58 0.98 10.07 -5.22
N VAL A 59 -0.20 9.46 -5.21
CA VAL A 59 -0.49 8.33 -6.08
C VAL A 59 -0.80 8.88 -7.47
N LEU A 60 0.03 8.54 -8.45
CA LEU A 60 -0.18 8.95 -9.85
C LEU A 60 -1.10 8.01 -10.59
N ASN A 61 -1.06 6.72 -10.25
CA ASN A 61 -1.77 5.69 -10.97
C ASN A 61 -1.94 4.47 -10.07
N ASN A 62 -2.98 3.71 -10.31
CA ASN A 62 -3.17 2.44 -9.64
C ASN A 62 -3.81 1.45 -10.61
N GLN A 63 -3.51 0.17 -10.42
CA GLN A 63 -4.10 -0.92 -11.18
C GLN A 63 -4.49 -2.00 -10.19
N ALA A 64 -5.58 -2.70 -10.48
CA ALA A 64 -6.08 -3.77 -9.63
C ALA A 64 -6.56 -4.93 -10.47
N VAL A 65 -6.27 -6.13 -10.00
CA VAL A 65 -6.79 -7.37 -10.57
C VAL A 65 -7.50 -8.12 -9.45
N PHE A 66 -8.76 -8.45 -9.65
CA PHE A 66 -9.57 -9.17 -8.67
C PHE A 66 -9.70 -10.62 -9.13
N LYS A 67 -9.31 -11.55 -8.28
CA LYS A 67 -9.24 -12.98 -8.62
C LYS A 67 -10.29 -13.82 -7.92
N LYS A 68 -10.82 -13.33 -6.79
CA LYS A 68 -11.76 -14.07 -5.97
C LYS A 68 -12.55 -13.06 -5.12
N LYS A 69 -13.79 -13.41 -4.78
CA LYS A 69 -14.56 -12.58 -3.85
C LYS A 69 -13.86 -12.51 -2.50
N ALA A 70 -13.65 -11.31 -1.99
CA ALA A 70 -13.00 -11.09 -0.71
C ALA A 70 -14.04 -11.22 0.41
N LYS A 71 -13.85 -12.21 1.28
CA LYS A 71 -14.72 -12.49 2.42
C LYS A 71 -13.88 -12.80 3.64
N GLY A 72 -14.43 -12.52 4.82
CA GLY A 72 -13.75 -12.78 6.07
C GLY A 72 -12.58 -11.84 6.27
N LEU A 73 -11.50 -12.36 6.83
CA LEU A 73 -10.28 -11.59 7.06
C LEU A 73 -9.42 -11.63 5.80
N VAL A 74 -9.09 -10.46 5.28
CA VAL A 74 -8.18 -10.31 4.12
C VAL A 74 -6.99 -9.49 4.58
N LYS A 75 -5.80 -9.96 4.25
CA LYS A 75 -4.55 -9.28 4.59
C LYS A 75 -3.86 -8.83 3.31
N PHE A 76 -3.49 -7.57 3.26
CA PHE A 76 -2.76 -6.98 2.15
C PHE A 76 -1.30 -6.81 2.54
N HIS A 77 -0.41 -7.36 1.72
CA HIS A 77 1.02 -7.42 1.99
C HIS A 77 1.80 -6.67 0.93
N CYS A 78 2.80 -5.91 1.37
CA CYS A 78 3.81 -5.33 0.50
C CYS A 78 5.18 -5.74 1.03
N THR A 79 6.07 -6.15 0.13
CA THR A 79 7.41 -6.65 0.49
C THR A 79 8.54 -5.82 -0.10
N GLN A 80 8.21 -4.62 -0.61
CA GLN A 80 9.16 -3.75 -1.31
C GLN A 80 9.72 -2.63 -0.44
N GLY A 81 10.01 -2.96 0.83
CA GLY A 81 10.54 -1.96 1.76
C GLY A 81 11.87 -1.35 1.33
N ALA A 82 12.75 -2.15 0.71
CA ALA A 82 14.04 -1.65 0.24
C ALA A 82 13.87 -0.64 -0.89
N GLU A 83 13.01 -0.92 -1.86
CA GLU A 83 12.73 0.00 -2.97
C GLU A 83 12.12 1.30 -2.46
N ALA A 84 11.24 1.20 -1.47
CA ALA A 84 10.61 2.37 -0.86
C ALA A 84 11.66 3.25 -0.16
N ALA A 85 12.55 2.65 0.60
CA ALA A 85 13.62 3.37 1.29
C ALA A 85 14.54 4.08 0.28
N ASP A 86 14.93 3.39 -0.78
CA ASP A 86 15.79 3.95 -1.83
C ASP A 86 15.12 5.12 -2.52
N ALA A 87 13.81 5.01 -2.82
CA ALA A 87 13.07 6.07 -3.49
C ALA A 87 12.98 7.33 -2.63
N VAL A 88 12.71 7.17 -1.33
CA VAL A 88 12.66 8.30 -0.40
C VAL A 88 14.02 8.97 -0.32
N ASN A 89 15.09 8.18 -0.20
CA ASN A 89 16.44 8.73 -0.13
C ASN A 89 16.80 9.48 -1.41
N ASN A 90 16.49 8.93 -2.57
CA ASN A 90 16.76 9.58 -3.86
C ASN A 90 16.00 10.91 -3.99
N ALA A 91 14.75 10.95 -3.57
CA ALA A 91 13.97 12.18 -3.60
C ALA A 91 14.58 13.27 -2.73
N ILE A 92 15.10 12.89 -1.56
CA ILE A 92 15.74 13.83 -0.62
C ILE A 92 17.08 14.33 -1.18
N VAL A 93 17.93 13.41 -1.65
CA VAL A 93 19.27 13.73 -2.13
C VAL A 93 19.23 14.58 -3.40
N THR A 94 18.38 14.23 -4.36
CA THR A 94 18.32 14.91 -5.65
C THR A 94 17.43 16.15 -5.64
N GLY A 95 16.45 16.22 -4.74
CA GLY A 95 15.44 17.28 -4.75
C GLY A 95 14.47 17.17 -5.94
N GLN A 96 14.61 16.14 -6.76
CA GLN A 96 13.76 15.90 -7.93
C GLN A 96 12.63 14.97 -7.58
N ALA A 97 11.55 15.04 -8.35
CA ALA A 97 10.45 14.07 -8.21
C ALA A 97 10.94 12.67 -8.58
N VAL A 98 10.64 11.71 -7.73
CA VAL A 98 10.99 10.30 -7.94
C VAL A 98 9.70 9.49 -7.98
N THR A 99 9.58 8.59 -8.94
CA THR A 99 8.43 7.69 -9.03
C THR A 99 8.86 6.25 -8.79
N LEU A 100 7.96 5.48 -8.19
CA LEU A 100 8.17 4.05 -8.01
C LEU A 100 6.83 3.35 -8.02
N LYS A 101 6.85 2.06 -8.35
CA LYS A 101 5.66 1.21 -8.31
C LYS A 101 5.78 0.24 -7.15
N LEU A 102 4.77 0.23 -6.29
CA LEU A 102 4.69 -0.69 -5.16
C LEU A 102 3.46 -1.57 -5.33
N LYS A 103 3.65 -2.85 -5.07
CA LYS A 103 2.62 -3.87 -5.24
C LYS A 103 2.11 -4.36 -3.90
N SER A 104 0.79 -4.53 -3.79
CA SER A 104 0.15 -5.11 -2.62
C SER A 104 -0.68 -6.31 -3.05
N VAL A 105 -0.52 -7.41 -2.35
CA VAL A 105 -1.25 -8.66 -2.62
C VAL A 105 -2.18 -8.92 -1.46
N GLY A 106 -3.47 -9.11 -1.76
CA GLY A 106 -4.48 -9.46 -0.76
C GLY A 106 -4.72 -10.95 -0.73
N THR A 107 -4.66 -11.54 0.45
CA THR A 107 -4.91 -12.97 0.67
C THR A 107 -6.00 -13.15 1.73
N ASP A 108 -6.84 -14.17 1.55
CA ASP A 108 -7.87 -14.51 2.53
C ASP A 108 -7.36 -15.50 3.58
N ALA A 109 -8.23 -15.89 4.49
CA ALA A 109 -7.89 -16.81 5.58
C ALA A 109 -7.47 -18.20 5.08
N SER A 110 -7.87 -18.58 3.86
CA SER A 110 -7.47 -19.84 3.25
C SER A 110 -6.10 -19.76 2.58
N GLY A 111 -5.50 -18.58 2.53
CA GLY A 111 -4.23 -18.35 1.84
C GLY A 111 -4.37 -18.08 0.36
N ASP A 112 -5.60 -17.95 -0.16
CA ASP A 112 -5.83 -17.69 -1.57
C ASP A 112 -5.68 -16.20 -1.87
N ILE A 113 -5.11 -15.88 -3.02
CA ILE A 113 -5.02 -14.50 -3.50
C ILE A 113 -6.41 -14.03 -3.94
N VAL A 114 -6.93 -12.99 -3.31
CA VAL A 114 -8.22 -12.39 -3.67
C VAL A 114 -8.07 -11.22 -4.62
N SER A 115 -6.98 -10.47 -4.50
CA SER A 115 -6.71 -9.31 -5.37
C SER A 115 -5.24 -8.93 -5.34
N GLU A 116 -4.81 -8.22 -6.40
CA GLU A 116 -3.48 -7.67 -6.50
C GLU A 116 -3.61 -6.23 -6.94
N PHE A 117 -2.93 -5.32 -6.23
CA PHE A 117 -2.91 -3.89 -6.54
C PHE A 117 -1.48 -3.45 -6.82
N GLU A 118 -1.34 -2.50 -7.74
CA GLU A 118 -0.08 -1.82 -7.97
C GLU A 118 -0.34 -0.32 -7.93
N PHE A 119 0.46 0.39 -7.14
CA PHE A 119 0.36 1.84 -7.00
C PHE A 119 1.65 2.48 -7.50
N GLU A 120 1.51 3.45 -8.39
CA GLU A 120 2.64 4.28 -8.78
C GLU A 120 2.63 5.53 -7.91
N TRP A 121 3.65 5.68 -7.09
CA TRP A 121 3.81 6.79 -6.17
C TRP A 121 4.80 7.80 -6.74
N SER A 122 4.53 9.07 -6.52
CA SER A 122 5.48 10.15 -6.75
C SER A 122 5.90 10.75 -5.42
N LEU A 123 7.19 10.91 -5.25
CA LEU A 123 7.80 11.48 -4.04
C LEU A 123 8.62 12.69 -4.44
N LYS A 124 8.47 13.78 -3.69
CA LYS A 124 9.27 14.97 -3.93
C LYS A 124 9.55 15.67 -2.62
N LYS A 125 10.81 16.04 -2.37
CA LYS A 125 11.17 16.83 -1.20
C LYS A 125 10.51 18.19 -1.28
N LYS A 126 9.85 18.61 -0.20
CA LYS A 126 9.23 19.92 -0.15
C LYS A 126 10.28 21.00 0.00
N SER A 127 10.06 22.12 -0.68
CA SER A 127 10.88 23.30 -0.51
C SER A 127 10.68 23.85 0.90
N SER A 128 11.75 24.18 1.56
CA SER A 128 11.68 24.81 2.89
C SER A 128 11.47 26.31 2.76
#